data_8f9785c268e116a67f7a8501db1debdc
#
_entry.id   8f9785c268e116a67f7a8501db1debdc
#
_cell.length_a   1.000
_cell.length_b   1.000
_cell.length_c   1.000
_cell.angle_alpha   90.00
_cell.angle_beta   90.00
_cell.angle_gamma   90.00
#
_symmetry.space_group_name_H-M   'P 1'
#
loop_
_entity.id
_entity.type
_entity.pdbx_description
1 polymer ?
#
loop_
_entity_poly.entity_id
_entity_poly.type
_entity_poly.pdbx_seq_one_letter_code
_entity_poly.pdbx_strand_id
1 'polypeptide(L)'
;MTLIDFFSKDQFAASAGVRLTCVREGYAEAEMLIGPQVLNASGCVQGGALFTLADLAFAAAVNTHGPLTVSVNSHIAFFSSAREGTLHATARELVDHRRLPYGEVRITDDEGRLIALFTSSGYRKSNATIEVDSLM
;
A
#
# COMPACT_ATOMS: atom_id res chain seq x y z
N MET A 1 -19.20 7.61 -0.25
CA MET A 1 -18.22 6.55 -0.01
C MET A 1 -16.92 7.15 0.52
N THR A 2 -16.15 6.37 1.25
CA THR A 2 -14.86 6.81 1.80
C THR A 2 -13.72 6.49 0.84
N LEU A 3 -12.52 7.01 1.13
CA LEU A 3 -11.34 6.65 0.34
C LEU A 3 -11.00 5.16 0.51
N ILE A 4 -11.24 4.59 1.69
CA ILE A 4 -11.10 3.15 1.89
C ILE A 4 -12.04 2.38 0.96
N ASP A 5 -13.30 2.81 0.86
CA ASP A 5 -14.27 2.18 -0.05
C ASP A 5 -13.78 2.23 -1.50
N PHE A 6 -13.24 3.37 -1.90
CA PHE A 6 -12.73 3.54 -3.26
C PHE A 6 -11.60 2.52 -3.56
N PHE A 7 -10.61 2.44 -2.69
CA PHE A 7 -9.49 1.54 -2.90
C PHE A 7 -9.83 0.07 -2.64
N SER A 8 -10.93 -0.21 -1.93
CA SER A 8 -11.43 -1.58 -1.78
C SER A 8 -11.94 -2.17 -3.09
N LYS A 9 -12.10 -1.37 -4.12
CA LYS A 9 -12.45 -1.82 -5.47
C LYS A 9 -11.26 -2.39 -6.24
N ASP A 10 -10.06 -2.32 -5.70
CA ASP A 10 -8.86 -2.90 -6.31
C ASP A 10 -9.00 -4.42 -6.30
N GLN A 11 -9.35 -4.99 -7.46
CA GLN A 11 -9.66 -6.41 -7.59
C GLN A 11 -8.43 -7.28 -7.36
N PHE A 12 -7.28 -6.83 -7.85
CA PHE A 12 -6.05 -7.60 -7.73
C PHE A 12 -5.60 -7.67 -6.26
N ALA A 13 -5.57 -6.53 -5.58
CA ALA A 13 -5.20 -6.47 -4.17
C ALA A 13 -6.17 -7.30 -3.32
N ALA A 14 -7.46 -7.21 -3.58
CA ALA A 14 -8.47 -8.00 -2.86
C ALA A 14 -8.24 -9.50 -3.06
N SER A 15 -7.88 -9.93 -4.27
CA SER A 15 -7.62 -11.36 -4.55
C SER A 15 -6.40 -11.87 -3.80
N ALA A 16 -5.43 -11.02 -3.50
CA ALA A 16 -4.27 -11.37 -2.68
C ALA A 16 -4.57 -11.33 -1.18
N GLY A 17 -5.73 -10.81 -0.78
CA GLY A 17 -6.10 -10.67 0.61
C GLY A 17 -5.63 -9.38 1.26
N VAL A 18 -5.30 -8.39 0.46
CA VAL A 18 -4.87 -7.07 0.97
C VAL A 18 -6.09 -6.24 1.35
N ARG A 19 -6.03 -5.60 2.51
CA ARG A 19 -7.14 -4.81 3.03
C ARG A 19 -6.60 -3.55 3.72
N LEU A 20 -7.14 -2.39 3.34
CA LEU A 20 -6.85 -1.14 4.05
C LEU A 20 -7.55 -1.13 5.41
N THR A 21 -6.85 -0.70 6.44
CA THR A 21 -7.38 -0.65 7.80
C THR A 21 -7.46 0.76 8.37
N CYS A 22 -6.66 1.69 7.85
CA CYS A 22 -6.65 3.07 8.33
C CYS A 22 -6.18 3.99 7.20
N VAL A 23 -6.82 5.14 7.06
CA VAL A 23 -6.38 6.19 6.14
C VAL A 23 -6.55 7.53 6.84
N ARG A 24 -5.44 8.29 6.88
CA ARG A 24 -5.41 9.67 7.39
C ARG A 24 -4.63 10.50 6.39
N GLU A 25 -4.61 11.81 6.55
CA GLU A 25 -3.87 12.67 5.63
C GLU A 25 -2.41 12.25 5.53
N GLY A 26 -1.97 11.90 4.33
CA GLY A 26 -0.59 11.48 4.06
C GLY A 26 -0.19 10.16 4.71
N TYR A 27 -1.15 9.31 5.10
CA TYR A 27 -0.87 8.12 5.90
C TYR A 27 -1.90 7.02 5.60
N ALA A 28 -1.44 5.77 5.55
CA ALA A 28 -2.37 4.65 5.43
C ALA A 28 -1.78 3.40 6.07
N GLU A 29 -2.66 2.53 6.54
CA GLU A 29 -2.30 1.19 7.01
C GLU A 29 -3.10 0.16 6.24
N ALA A 30 -2.44 -0.96 5.95
CA ALA A 30 -3.06 -2.10 5.28
C ALA A 30 -2.52 -3.38 5.90
N GLU A 31 -3.24 -4.47 5.68
CA GLU A 31 -2.80 -5.77 6.14
C GLU A 31 -3.10 -6.84 5.10
N MET A 32 -2.37 -7.95 5.18
CA MET A 32 -2.58 -9.11 4.33
C MET A 32 -2.40 -10.38 5.16
N LEU A 33 -3.47 -11.16 5.30
CA LEU A 33 -3.38 -12.47 5.93
C LEU A 33 -2.68 -13.41 4.96
N ILE A 34 -1.60 -14.05 5.41
CA ILE A 34 -0.84 -14.96 4.58
C ILE A 34 -1.62 -16.26 4.41
N GLY A 35 -1.92 -16.60 3.18
CA GLY A 35 -2.57 -17.84 2.79
C GLY A 35 -1.89 -18.41 1.54
N PRO A 36 -2.31 -19.59 1.06
CA PRO A 36 -1.68 -20.25 -0.07
C PRO A 36 -1.59 -19.39 -1.33
N GLN A 37 -2.55 -18.47 -1.53
CA GLN A 37 -2.63 -17.65 -2.73
C GLN A 37 -1.48 -16.66 -2.89
N VAL A 38 -0.71 -16.40 -1.83
CA VAL A 38 0.41 -15.45 -1.88
C VAL A 38 1.77 -16.11 -1.68
N LEU A 39 1.82 -17.45 -1.58
CA LEU A 39 3.07 -18.15 -1.35
C LEU A 39 3.77 -18.48 -2.67
N ASN A 40 5.10 -18.34 -2.66
CA ASN A 40 5.93 -18.71 -3.80
C ASN A 40 6.28 -20.21 -3.74
N ALA A 41 7.13 -20.66 -4.68
CA ALA A 41 7.49 -22.07 -4.79
C ALA A 41 8.20 -22.62 -3.54
N SER A 42 8.87 -21.77 -2.76
CA SER A 42 9.55 -22.21 -1.53
C SER A 42 8.68 -22.10 -0.29
N GLY A 43 7.42 -21.70 -0.43
CA GLY A 43 6.50 -21.58 0.69
C GLY A 43 6.60 -20.28 1.48
N CYS A 44 7.23 -19.26 0.90
CA CYS A 44 7.30 -17.91 1.47
C CYS A 44 6.40 -16.98 0.70
N VAL A 45 6.01 -15.87 1.31
CA VAL A 45 5.24 -14.84 0.63
C VAL A 45 6.02 -14.35 -0.58
N GLN A 46 5.36 -14.38 -1.73
CA GLN A 46 5.96 -14.00 -3.00
C GLN A 46 6.20 -12.48 -3.03
N GLY A 47 7.35 -12.06 -3.59
CA GLY A 47 7.71 -10.65 -3.62
C GLY A 47 6.66 -9.76 -4.26
N GLY A 48 5.97 -10.27 -5.31
CA GLY A 48 4.87 -9.53 -5.93
C GLY A 48 3.70 -9.30 -4.99
N ALA A 49 3.43 -10.21 -4.06
CA ALA A 49 2.38 -10.02 -3.06
C ALA A 49 2.78 -8.93 -2.06
N LEU A 50 4.05 -8.90 -1.65
CA LEU A 50 4.57 -7.83 -0.80
C LEU A 50 4.47 -6.47 -1.51
N PHE A 51 4.81 -6.45 -2.80
CA PHE A 51 4.68 -5.24 -3.61
C PHE A 51 3.23 -4.77 -3.68
N THR A 52 2.29 -5.70 -3.89
CA THR A 52 0.85 -5.38 -3.98
C THR A 52 0.35 -4.77 -2.67
N LEU A 53 0.75 -5.34 -1.53
CA LEU A 53 0.39 -4.82 -0.22
C LEU A 53 0.91 -3.38 -0.04
N ALA A 54 2.19 -3.16 -0.37
CA ALA A 54 2.80 -1.84 -0.25
C ALA A 54 2.18 -0.84 -1.22
N ASP A 55 1.90 -1.25 -2.46
CA ASP A 55 1.38 -0.38 -3.50
C ASP A 55 -0.01 0.15 -3.14
N LEU A 56 -0.88 -0.71 -2.61
CA LEU A 56 -2.21 -0.28 -2.18
C LEU A 56 -2.12 0.71 -1.03
N ALA A 57 -1.28 0.43 -0.04
CA ALA A 57 -1.10 1.32 1.11
C ALA A 57 -0.54 2.69 0.67
N PHE A 58 0.46 2.68 -0.23
CA PHE A 58 1.03 3.91 -0.78
C PHE A 58 -0.02 4.71 -1.55
N ALA A 59 -0.78 4.04 -2.42
CA ALA A 59 -1.82 4.70 -3.21
C ALA A 59 -2.83 5.41 -2.31
N ALA A 60 -3.26 4.76 -1.23
CA ALA A 60 -4.20 5.38 -0.30
C ALA A 60 -3.57 6.60 0.39
N ALA A 61 -2.32 6.48 0.86
CA ALA A 61 -1.65 7.57 1.58
C ALA A 61 -1.46 8.83 0.73
N VAL A 62 -1.07 8.67 -0.55
CA VAL A 62 -0.80 9.83 -1.41
C VAL A 62 -2.06 10.38 -2.08
N ASN A 63 -3.18 9.66 -2.00
CA ASN A 63 -4.45 10.11 -2.56
C ASN A 63 -5.37 10.75 -1.53
N THR A 64 -4.83 11.20 -0.39
CA THR A 64 -5.64 11.81 0.68
C THR A 64 -5.90 13.30 0.46
N HIS A 65 -5.37 13.88 -0.61
CA HIS A 65 -5.47 15.33 -0.87
C HIS A 65 -6.50 15.72 -1.93
N GLY A 66 -7.19 14.75 -2.52
CA GLY A 66 -8.24 14.99 -3.51
C GLY A 66 -7.85 14.64 -4.94
N PRO A 67 -6.83 15.28 -5.54
CA PRO A 67 -6.43 14.94 -6.91
C PRO A 67 -5.93 13.50 -7.01
N LEU A 68 -6.26 12.84 -8.11
CA LEU A 68 -5.81 11.46 -8.36
C LEU A 68 -4.30 11.44 -8.57
N THR A 69 -3.63 10.62 -7.77
CA THR A 69 -2.18 10.43 -7.83
C THR A 69 -1.90 8.98 -8.22
N VAL A 70 -1.06 8.80 -9.24
CA VAL A 70 -0.64 7.47 -9.70
C VAL A 70 0.85 7.28 -9.44
N SER A 71 1.28 6.03 -9.20
CA SER A 71 2.70 5.72 -9.02
C SER A 71 3.43 5.82 -10.35
N VAL A 72 4.63 6.37 -10.34
CA VAL A 72 5.46 6.49 -11.55
C VAL A 72 6.80 5.79 -11.42
N ASN A 73 7.32 5.61 -10.20
CA ASN A 73 8.58 4.93 -9.98
C ASN A 73 8.57 4.34 -8.58
N SER A 74 8.63 3.01 -8.49
CA SER A 74 8.53 2.31 -7.21
C SER A 74 9.68 1.33 -7.08
N HIS A 75 10.17 1.19 -5.85
CA HIS A 75 11.25 0.27 -5.50
C HIS A 75 10.89 -0.45 -4.22
N ILE A 76 11.22 -1.74 -4.15
CA ILE A 76 11.04 -2.51 -2.92
C ILE A 76 12.32 -3.27 -2.61
N ALA A 77 12.71 -3.23 -1.34
CA ALA A 77 13.82 -4.03 -0.80
C ALA A 77 13.24 -5.06 0.15
N PHE A 78 13.66 -6.31 -0.01
CA PHE A 78 13.20 -7.43 0.80
C PHE A 78 14.28 -7.79 1.82
N PHE A 79 13.92 -7.86 3.11
CA PHE A 79 14.89 -8.09 4.18
C PHE A 79 14.71 -9.44 4.87
N SER A 80 13.46 -9.93 4.95
CA SER A 80 13.15 -11.20 5.62
C SER A 80 12.02 -11.89 4.90
N SER A 81 11.99 -13.22 4.98
CA SER A 81 10.87 -13.98 4.45
C SER A 81 9.78 -14.14 5.51
N ALA A 82 8.55 -14.33 5.06
CA ALA A 82 7.40 -14.61 5.92
C ALA A 82 6.64 -15.79 5.33
N ARG A 83 6.07 -16.64 6.19
CA ARG A 83 5.38 -17.88 5.78
C ARG A 83 3.96 -17.96 6.28
N GLU A 84 3.66 -17.34 7.40
CA GLU A 84 2.35 -17.42 8.05
C GLU A 84 2.09 -16.17 8.87
N GLY A 85 0.87 -16.01 9.32
CA GLY A 85 0.44 -14.87 10.10
C GLY A 85 -0.09 -13.75 9.24
N THR A 86 0.00 -12.53 9.73
CA THR A 86 -0.48 -11.33 9.05
C THR A 86 0.68 -10.38 8.80
N LEU A 87 0.75 -9.82 7.61
CA LEU A 87 1.69 -8.75 7.27
C LEU A 87 0.99 -7.41 7.40
N HIS A 88 1.72 -6.44 7.94
CA HIS A 88 1.21 -5.10 8.23
C HIS A 88 2.01 -4.07 7.45
N ALA A 89 1.32 -3.25 6.67
CA ALA A 89 1.94 -2.17 5.91
C ALA A 89 1.57 -0.83 6.55
N THR A 90 2.57 0.04 6.71
CA THR A 90 2.39 1.41 7.16
C THR A 90 2.98 2.34 6.12
N ALA A 91 2.13 3.11 5.48
CA ALA A 91 2.51 4.03 4.41
C ALA A 91 2.52 5.46 4.93
N ARG A 92 3.57 6.20 4.57
CA ARG A 92 3.72 7.61 4.93
C ARG A 92 4.16 8.40 3.69
N GLU A 93 3.43 9.46 3.41
CA GLU A 93 3.87 10.45 2.43
C GLU A 93 4.98 11.27 3.09
N LEU A 94 6.19 11.22 2.54
CA LEU A 94 7.34 11.92 3.10
C LEU A 94 7.48 13.31 2.51
N VAL A 95 7.06 13.49 1.25
CA VAL A 95 7.11 14.76 0.54
C VAL A 95 5.77 14.99 -0.13
N ASP A 96 5.05 16.01 0.31
CA ASP A 96 3.78 16.42 -0.29
C ASP A 96 4.07 17.44 -1.40
N HIS A 97 4.68 16.95 -2.48
CA HIS A 97 4.99 17.79 -3.62
C HIS A 97 3.75 17.96 -4.49
N ARG A 98 3.56 19.15 -5.03
CA ARG A 98 2.37 19.48 -5.83
C ARG A 98 2.15 18.50 -6.99
N ARG A 99 3.22 18.04 -7.64
CA ARG A 99 3.14 17.13 -8.79
C ARG A 99 3.73 15.76 -8.53
N LEU A 100 4.80 15.68 -7.74
CA LEU A 100 5.59 14.47 -7.55
C LEU A 100 5.71 14.13 -6.07
N PRO A 101 4.63 13.75 -5.39
CA PRO A 101 4.72 13.32 -4.00
C PRO A 101 5.59 12.07 -3.91
N TYR A 102 6.22 11.89 -2.76
CA TYR A 102 7.11 10.76 -2.52
C TYR A 102 6.81 10.16 -1.16
N GLY A 103 6.85 8.85 -1.06
CA GLY A 103 6.53 8.19 0.19
C GLY A 103 7.23 6.84 0.36
N GLU A 104 7.02 6.28 1.54
CA GLU A 104 7.54 4.95 1.88
C GLU A 104 6.45 4.09 2.49
N VAL A 105 6.64 2.78 2.40
CA VAL A 105 5.81 1.81 3.09
C VAL A 105 6.71 0.80 3.77
N ARG A 106 6.50 0.62 5.06
CA ARG A 106 7.20 -0.39 5.85
C ARG A 106 6.25 -1.58 6.01
N ILE A 107 6.74 -2.77 5.67
CA ILE A 107 5.98 -4.02 5.86
C ILE A 107 6.62 -4.78 7.00
N THR A 108 5.83 -5.10 8.03
CA THR A 108 6.28 -5.84 9.21
C THR A 108 5.41 -7.09 9.42
N ASP A 109 5.96 -8.07 10.12
CA ASP A 109 5.19 -9.25 10.54
C ASP A 109 4.50 -9.00 11.89
N ASP A 110 3.82 -10.03 12.44
CA ASP A 110 3.11 -9.90 13.70
C ASP A 110 4.02 -9.61 14.90
N GLU A 111 5.31 -9.84 14.77
CA GLU A 111 6.29 -9.58 15.83
C GLU A 111 6.99 -8.23 15.64
N GLY A 112 6.60 -7.46 14.62
CA GLY A 112 7.18 -6.16 14.34
C GLY A 112 8.48 -6.21 13.56
N ARG A 113 8.90 -7.40 13.08
CA ARG A 113 10.13 -7.52 12.30
C ARG A 113 9.91 -6.91 10.90
N LEU A 114 10.87 -6.11 10.45
CA LEU A 114 10.81 -5.50 9.13
C LEU A 114 11.02 -6.56 8.04
N ILE A 115 10.00 -6.77 7.22
CA ILE A 115 10.03 -7.73 6.12
C ILE A 115 10.49 -7.06 4.83
N ALA A 116 9.97 -5.86 4.54
CA ALA A 116 10.31 -5.15 3.32
C ALA A 116 10.14 -3.64 3.52
N LEU A 117 10.85 -2.89 2.69
CA LEU A 117 10.71 -1.44 2.60
C LEU A 117 10.45 -1.06 1.15
N PHE A 118 9.36 -0.34 0.95
CA PHE A 118 8.92 0.13 -0.37
C PHE A 118 9.05 1.64 -0.39
N THR A 119 9.54 2.19 -1.49
CA THR A 119 9.54 3.63 -1.72
C THR A 119 8.99 3.91 -3.10
N SER A 120 8.29 5.02 -3.24
CA SER A 120 7.66 5.35 -4.51
C SER A 120 7.50 6.85 -4.67
N SER A 121 7.62 7.31 -5.91
CA SER A 121 7.16 8.62 -6.31
C SER A 121 5.85 8.47 -7.08
N GLY A 122 4.95 9.44 -6.88
CA GLY A 122 3.70 9.50 -7.60
C GLY A 122 3.67 10.70 -8.54
N TYR A 123 2.67 10.71 -9.41
CA TYR A 123 2.33 11.87 -10.22
C TYR A 123 0.91 12.30 -9.87
N ARG A 124 0.76 13.52 -9.39
CA ARG A 124 -0.54 14.09 -8.99
C ARG A 124 -1.17 14.75 -10.20
N LYS A 125 -2.26 14.17 -10.69
CA LYS A 125 -2.93 14.66 -11.89
C LYS A 125 -3.62 16.00 -11.61
N SER A 126 -3.61 16.89 -12.59
CA SER A 126 -4.28 18.18 -12.50
C SER A 126 -5.75 18.13 -12.99
N ASN A 127 -6.14 17.05 -13.66
CA ASN A 127 -7.43 16.94 -14.35
C ASN A 127 -8.30 15.78 -13.88
N ALA A 128 -7.96 15.17 -12.75
CA ALA A 128 -8.73 14.07 -12.20
C ALA A 128 -8.74 14.15 -10.68
N THR A 129 -9.89 13.88 -10.08
CA THR A 129 -10.09 13.93 -8.63
C THR A 129 -10.83 12.67 -8.19
N ILE A 130 -10.48 12.15 -7.02
CA ILE A 130 -11.22 11.06 -6.42
C ILE A 130 -12.37 11.68 -5.62
N GLU A 131 -13.61 11.34 -6.01
CA GLU A 131 -14.81 11.86 -5.36
C GLU A 131 -15.17 10.98 -4.18
N VAL A 132 -14.84 11.42 -2.96
CA VAL A 132 -15.17 10.72 -1.71
C VAL A 132 -15.66 11.73 -0.68
N ASP A 133 -16.44 11.22 0.29
CA ASP A 133 -17.00 12.05 1.37
C ASP A 133 -16.01 12.25 2.50
N SER A 134 -15.14 11.26 2.72
CA SER A 134 -14.15 11.24 3.82
C SER A 134 -13.06 10.23 3.51
N LEU A 135 -12.01 10.21 4.36
CA LEU A 135 -10.91 9.27 4.22
C LEU A 135 -11.27 7.89 4.78
N MET A 136 -11.96 7.86 5.91
CA MET A 136 -12.35 6.61 6.59
C MET A 136 -13.83 6.58 6.87
#